data_dd0840a6ed41891d0c42fea650666cd3
#
_entry.id   dd0840a6ed41891d0c42fea650666cd3
#
_cell.length_a   1.000
_cell.length_b   1.000
_cell.length_c   1.000
_cell.angle_alpha   90.00
_cell.angle_beta   90.00
_cell.angle_gamma   90.00
#
_symmetry.space_group_name_H-M   'P 1'
#
loop_
_entity.id
_entity.type
_entity.pdbx_description
1 polymer ?
#
loop_
_entity_poly.entity_id
_entity_poly.type
_entity_poly.pdbx_seq_one_letter_code
_entity_poly.pdbx_strand_id
1 'polypeptide(L)'
;VKKLIQQLASKHLPQPIRGRKGATDEGPRNLARDFQNPDMLVPPSTDAGTVQNLKFSFSDTHMRLEDGGWSREVTVRELPVSKNIAAVNMRLKPGAVRELHWHKEAEWGYVINGEVRLTAVDQNGRNFIDNVSEGDLWYFPSGIPHSIQGLEQGSEFLLVFDDGSFSENSTFSVTDWFAHTPRSVLEANFGVPGYELAYIHKKERYMFQLEPPPPIEQAAVSSPEGTVLEPFSYKLSRHEPLVTSGGRVKIVDSKTFKVSKTIAAALVEVEPGGMRELHWHPNTDEWQYYLSGEAKMTVFAAEGRARTFNYQSGDVGYVPFAMGHYVQNTGDTVLRFLEIFKSDRFEDVSLNQWLALTPQRFVEQTLNVSPAFARRLKKKKSPVVKWKHEQ
;
A
#
# COMPACT_ATOMS: atom_id res chain seq x y z
N VAL A 1 3.15 23.49 -13.47
CA VAL A 1 2.41 24.13 -12.36
C VAL A 1 1.91 25.53 -12.76
N LYS A 2 2.74 26.54 -13.16
CA LYS A 2 2.27 27.89 -13.52
C LYS A 2 1.28 27.90 -14.69
N LYS A 3 1.52 27.13 -15.77
CA LYS A 3 0.64 27.02 -16.95
C LYS A 3 -0.69 26.35 -16.58
N LEU A 4 -0.66 25.41 -15.68
CA LEU A 4 -1.80 24.69 -15.13
C LEU A 4 -2.65 25.61 -14.25
N ILE A 5 -2.05 26.40 -13.35
CA ILE A 5 -2.73 27.39 -12.53
C ILE A 5 -3.38 28.46 -13.41
N GLN A 6 -2.75 28.88 -14.53
CA GLN A 6 -3.37 29.80 -15.49
C GLN A 6 -4.55 29.18 -16.23
N GLN A 7 -4.49 27.89 -16.56
CA GLN A 7 -5.64 27.17 -17.13
C GLN A 7 -6.80 27.03 -16.14
N LEU A 8 -6.51 26.85 -14.83
CA LEU A 8 -7.52 26.82 -13.78
C LEU A 8 -8.20 28.16 -13.51
N ALA A 9 -7.48 29.23 -13.67
CA ALA A 9 -8.03 30.57 -13.56
C ALA A 9 -8.80 31.00 -14.82
N SER A 10 -8.76 30.20 -15.90
CA SER A 10 -9.48 30.52 -17.12
C SER A 10 -10.97 30.19 -17.00
N LYS A 11 -11.80 31.03 -17.62
CA LYS A 11 -13.26 30.83 -17.71
C LYS A 11 -13.67 29.56 -18.49
N HIS A 12 -12.71 28.78 -19.00
CA HIS A 12 -12.89 27.58 -19.81
C HIS A 12 -12.67 26.28 -19.05
N LEU A 13 -12.58 26.32 -17.73
CA LEU A 13 -12.58 25.09 -16.93
C LEU A 13 -13.82 24.26 -17.23
N PRO A 14 -13.66 22.94 -17.45
CA PRO A 14 -14.81 22.06 -17.59
C PRO A 14 -15.70 22.23 -16.37
N GLN A 15 -16.92 22.64 -16.59
CA GLN A 15 -17.93 22.66 -15.54
C GLN A 15 -18.65 21.32 -15.57
N PRO A 16 -19.13 20.83 -14.41
CA PRO A 16 -19.97 19.63 -14.38
C PRO A 16 -21.10 19.81 -15.37
N ILE A 17 -21.18 18.92 -16.37
CA ILE A 17 -22.25 18.98 -17.37
C ILE A 17 -23.54 18.53 -16.70
N ARG A 18 -24.39 19.48 -16.35
CA ARG A 18 -25.71 19.25 -15.76
C ARG A 18 -26.84 19.37 -16.78
N GLY A 19 -26.52 19.27 -18.03
CA GLY A 19 -27.46 19.51 -19.14
C GLY A 19 -27.92 20.97 -19.20
N ARG A 20 -28.99 21.24 -19.95
CA ARG A 20 -29.54 22.61 -20.12
C ARG A 20 -30.17 23.20 -18.85
N LYS A 21 -30.41 22.39 -17.82
CA LYS A 21 -31.03 22.79 -16.57
C LYS A 21 -30.04 22.85 -15.38
N GLY A 22 -28.74 22.78 -15.66
CA GLY A 22 -27.71 22.83 -14.61
C GLY A 22 -27.58 24.22 -13.99
N ALA A 23 -26.97 24.27 -12.79
CA ALA A 23 -26.59 25.53 -12.18
C ALA A 23 -25.55 26.25 -13.06
N THR A 24 -25.72 27.56 -13.18
CA THR A 24 -24.83 28.43 -13.97
C THR A 24 -23.79 29.12 -13.12
N ASP A 25 -23.95 29.11 -11.80
CA ASP A 25 -22.96 29.62 -10.87
C ASP A 25 -21.87 28.55 -10.62
N GLU A 26 -20.66 29.00 -10.41
CA GLU A 26 -19.52 28.12 -10.16
C GLU A 26 -19.47 27.67 -8.70
N GLY A 27 -20.12 28.36 -7.79
CA GLY A 27 -20.10 28.13 -6.35
C GLY A 27 -18.68 28.16 -5.75
N PRO A 28 -18.53 27.90 -4.46
CA PRO A 28 -17.22 27.65 -3.86
C PRO A 28 -16.59 26.38 -4.41
N ARG A 29 -15.31 26.46 -4.84
CA ARG A 29 -14.57 25.33 -5.43
C ARG A 29 -13.20 25.20 -4.82
N ASN A 30 -12.77 23.96 -4.60
CA ASN A 30 -11.39 23.62 -4.31
C ASN A 30 -10.69 23.19 -5.62
N LEU A 31 -10.12 24.17 -6.33
CA LEU A 31 -9.52 23.96 -7.64
C LEU A 31 -8.36 22.94 -7.59
N ALA A 32 -7.60 22.88 -6.51
CA ALA A 32 -6.54 21.89 -6.37
C ALA A 32 -7.10 20.46 -6.34
N ARG A 33 -8.22 20.25 -5.68
CA ARG A 33 -8.92 18.95 -5.64
C ARG A 33 -9.57 18.61 -6.98
N ASP A 34 -10.17 19.58 -7.65
CA ASP A 34 -10.73 19.39 -9.00
C ASP A 34 -9.65 18.93 -9.99
N PHE A 35 -8.43 19.47 -9.85
CA PHE A 35 -7.28 19.06 -10.66
C PHE A 35 -6.82 17.63 -10.40
N GLN A 36 -6.80 17.25 -9.15
CA GLN A 36 -6.41 15.91 -8.75
C GLN A 36 -7.45 14.85 -9.16
N ASN A 37 -8.67 15.30 -9.47
CA ASN A 37 -9.81 14.42 -9.75
C ASN A 37 -10.58 14.86 -11.00
N PRO A 38 -9.94 14.99 -12.18
CA PRO A 38 -10.59 15.49 -13.39
C PRO A 38 -11.77 14.61 -13.84
N ASP A 39 -11.67 13.29 -13.69
CA ASP A 39 -12.75 12.37 -14.05
C ASP A 39 -13.92 12.36 -13.04
N MET A 40 -13.72 12.90 -11.82
CA MET A 40 -14.84 13.18 -10.90
C MET A 40 -15.57 14.47 -11.28
N LEU A 41 -14.83 15.45 -11.78
CA LEU A 41 -15.41 16.72 -12.24
C LEU A 41 -16.21 16.54 -13.53
N VAL A 42 -15.65 15.80 -14.49
CA VAL A 42 -16.29 15.45 -15.77
C VAL A 42 -16.19 13.93 -15.96
N PRO A 43 -17.12 13.17 -15.37
CA PRO A 43 -17.09 11.72 -15.48
C PRO A 43 -17.11 11.23 -16.91
N PRO A 44 -16.35 10.18 -17.25
CA PRO A 44 -16.48 9.49 -18.53
C PRO A 44 -17.93 9.07 -18.80
N SER A 45 -18.34 9.05 -20.06
CA SER A 45 -19.70 8.62 -20.45
C SER A 45 -20.01 7.16 -20.10
N THR A 46 -18.98 6.39 -19.79
CA THR A 46 -19.07 4.98 -19.35
C THR A 46 -19.31 4.84 -17.85
N ASP A 47 -19.13 5.90 -17.06
CA ASP A 47 -19.50 5.89 -15.65
C ASP A 47 -21.01 5.90 -15.50
N ALA A 48 -21.55 5.01 -14.67
CA ALA A 48 -22.98 4.83 -14.50
C ALA A 48 -23.32 4.30 -13.09
N GLY A 49 -24.55 4.61 -12.64
CA GLY A 49 -25.05 4.17 -11.36
C GLY A 49 -24.27 4.74 -10.15
N THR A 50 -24.38 4.06 -9.02
CA THR A 50 -23.69 4.49 -7.79
C THR A 50 -22.64 3.47 -7.39
N VAL A 51 -21.39 3.91 -7.36
CA VAL A 51 -20.26 3.18 -6.78
C VAL A 51 -19.73 4.00 -5.59
N GLN A 52 -19.54 3.37 -4.43
CA GLN A 52 -19.01 4.02 -3.24
C GLN A 52 -17.63 4.63 -3.51
N ASN A 53 -17.14 5.47 -2.60
CA ASN A 53 -15.80 6.01 -2.70
C ASN A 53 -14.75 4.89 -2.49
N LEU A 54 -13.84 4.77 -3.44
CA LEU A 54 -12.75 3.78 -3.46
C LEU A 54 -11.37 4.46 -3.41
N LYS A 55 -11.32 5.74 -3.03
CA LYS A 55 -10.10 6.53 -2.98
C LYS A 55 -9.99 7.29 -1.67
N PHE A 56 -8.76 7.37 -1.16
CA PHE A 56 -8.39 8.28 -0.07
C PHE A 56 -6.95 8.76 -0.25
N SER A 57 -6.57 9.88 0.36
CA SER A 57 -5.19 10.37 0.32
C SER A 57 -4.61 10.46 1.72
N PHE A 58 -3.38 9.95 1.91
CA PHE A 58 -2.65 10.17 3.16
C PHE A 58 -2.45 11.66 3.49
N SER A 59 -2.52 12.54 2.49
CA SER A 59 -2.47 13.99 2.71
C SER A 59 -3.67 14.55 3.45
N ASP A 60 -4.76 13.80 3.53
CA ASP A 60 -5.99 14.19 4.23
C ASP A 60 -6.09 13.58 5.63
N THR A 61 -5.11 12.79 6.06
CA THR A 61 -5.11 12.21 7.41
C THR A 61 -4.44 13.13 8.42
N HIS A 62 -4.85 13.00 9.69
CA HIS A 62 -4.15 13.62 10.80
C HIS A 62 -2.74 13.03 10.94
N MET A 63 -1.75 13.89 11.15
CA MET A 63 -0.36 13.48 11.36
C MET A 63 -0.04 13.50 12.85
N ARG A 64 0.36 12.37 13.42
CA ARG A 64 0.93 12.25 14.74
C ARG A 64 2.40 12.64 14.68
N LEU A 65 2.79 13.70 15.41
CA LEU A 65 4.15 14.21 15.47
C LEU A 65 4.80 13.81 16.78
N GLU A 66 6.01 13.24 16.69
CA GLU A 66 6.81 12.78 17.84
C GLU A 66 8.27 13.23 17.68
N ASP A 67 9.05 13.14 18.77
CA ASP A 67 10.48 13.51 18.72
C ASP A 67 11.26 12.71 17.68
N GLY A 68 10.94 11.44 17.51
CA GLY A 68 11.60 10.52 16.56
C GLY A 68 11.12 10.64 15.12
N GLY A 69 10.01 11.32 14.83
CA GLY A 69 9.45 11.38 13.47
C GLY A 69 7.95 11.67 13.45
N TRP A 70 7.25 11.07 12.50
CA TRP A 70 5.80 11.22 12.37
C TRP A 70 5.15 9.95 11.81
N SER A 71 3.86 9.80 12.05
CA SER A 71 3.01 8.78 11.42
C SER A 71 1.65 9.34 11.05
N ARG A 72 1.00 8.70 10.09
CA ARG A 72 -0.38 8.94 9.68
C ARG A 72 -0.99 7.65 9.18
N GLU A 73 -2.27 7.42 9.45
CA GLU A 73 -2.93 6.14 9.17
C GLU A 73 -4.14 6.30 8.25
N VAL A 74 -4.41 5.26 7.45
CA VAL A 74 -5.63 5.07 6.68
C VAL A 74 -6.23 3.73 7.08
N THR A 75 -7.39 3.78 7.73
CA THR A 75 -8.12 2.64 8.26
C THR A 75 -9.57 2.66 7.75
N VAL A 76 -10.44 1.81 8.27
CA VAL A 76 -11.89 1.87 7.97
C VAL A 76 -12.52 3.21 8.35
N ARG A 77 -11.89 4.02 9.19
CA ARG A 77 -12.39 5.36 9.56
C ARG A 77 -12.25 6.34 8.41
N GLU A 78 -11.09 6.31 7.74
CA GLU A 78 -10.77 7.19 6.62
C GLU A 78 -11.30 6.63 5.29
N LEU A 79 -11.27 5.32 5.10
CA LEU A 79 -11.74 4.62 3.91
C LEU A 79 -12.66 3.45 4.32
N PRO A 80 -13.97 3.68 4.51
CA PRO A 80 -14.91 2.70 5.07
C PRO A 80 -15.04 1.38 4.31
N VAL A 81 -14.65 1.35 3.04
CA VAL A 81 -14.64 0.13 2.23
C VAL A 81 -13.46 -0.79 2.60
N SER A 82 -12.37 -0.25 3.14
CA SER A 82 -11.14 -0.98 3.47
C SER A 82 -11.27 -1.76 4.79
N LYS A 83 -12.10 -2.80 4.80
CA LYS A 83 -12.37 -3.60 6.00
C LYS A 83 -11.27 -4.61 6.32
N ASN A 84 -10.51 -5.01 5.32
CA ASN A 84 -9.53 -6.09 5.42
C ASN A 84 -8.09 -5.61 5.60
N ILE A 85 -7.81 -4.36 5.27
CA ILE A 85 -6.46 -3.77 5.29
C ILE A 85 -6.54 -2.36 5.87
N ALA A 86 -5.59 -2.06 6.76
CA ALA A 86 -5.24 -0.71 7.17
C ALA A 86 -3.78 -0.45 6.86
N ALA A 87 -3.40 0.82 6.76
CA ALA A 87 -2.01 1.18 6.52
C ALA A 87 -1.58 2.42 7.31
N VAL A 88 -0.28 2.47 7.61
CA VAL A 88 0.39 3.58 8.27
C VAL A 88 1.56 4.03 7.40
N ASN A 89 1.60 5.29 7.05
CA ASN A 89 2.80 5.90 6.50
C ASN A 89 3.59 6.52 7.65
N MET A 90 4.82 6.09 7.84
CA MET A 90 5.67 6.48 8.96
C MET A 90 7.01 7.00 8.47
N ARG A 91 7.53 8.00 9.18
CA ARG A 91 8.89 8.48 9.01
C ARG A 91 9.63 8.50 10.33
N LEU A 92 10.81 7.89 10.32
CA LEU A 92 11.80 7.97 11.39
C LEU A 92 12.96 8.87 10.99
N LYS A 93 13.35 9.77 11.89
CA LYS A 93 14.59 10.54 11.77
C LYS A 93 15.81 9.62 11.85
N PRO A 94 17.02 10.09 11.47
CA PRO A 94 18.26 9.36 11.73
C PRO A 94 18.37 8.91 13.19
N GLY A 95 18.56 7.60 13.40
CA GLY A 95 18.67 6.99 14.72
C GLY A 95 17.36 6.80 15.50
N ALA A 96 16.28 7.47 15.10
CA ALA A 96 15.01 7.38 15.80
C ALA A 96 14.43 5.95 15.78
N VAL A 97 13.73 5.61 16.85
CA VAL A 97 13.20 4.26 17.10
C VAL A 97 11.68 4.31 17.25
N ARG A 98 10.98 3.47 16.48
CA ARG A 98 9.66 2.96 16.85
C ARG A 98 9.89 1.91 17.92
N GLU A 99 9.40 2.15 19.13
CA GLU A 99 9.78 1.38 20.32
C GLU A 99 9.49 -0.12 20.22
N LEU A 100 10.00 -0.89 21.17
CA LEU A 100 9.70 -2.31 21.35
C LEU A 100 8.20 -2.50 21.55
N HIS A 101 7.55 -3.19 20.62
CA HIS A 101 6.10 -3.35 20.62
C HIS A 101 5.65 -4.62 19.88
N TRP A 102 4.38 -4.93 19.99
CA TRP A 102 3.69 -5.96 19.21
C TRP A 102 2.24 -5.57 19.03
N HIS A 103 1.56 -6.22 18.11
CA HIS A 103 0.14 -6.04 17.82
C HIS A 103 -0.51 -7.36 17.39
N LYS A 104 -1.83 -7.41 17.37
CA LYS A 104 -2.61 -8.61 17.02
C LYS A 104 -2.51 -8.95 15.55
N GLU A 105 -2.41 -7.92 14.73
CA GLU A 105 -2.36 -8.00 13.29
C GLU A 105 -0.96 -8.41 12.82
N ALA A 106 -0.88 -9.06 11.66
CA ALA A 106 0.38 -9.18 10.96
C ALA A 106 0.76 -7.82 10.34
N GLU A 107 2.04 -7.50 10.30
CA GLU A 107 2.59 -6.28 9.72
C GLU A 107 3.39 -6.61 8.46
N TRP A 108 3.09 -5.96 7.36
CA TRP A 108 3.89 -5.93 6.15
C TRP A 108 4.42 -4.51 5.93
N GLY A 109 5.72 -4.36 5.71
CA GLY A 109 6.35 -3.06 5.56
C GLY A 109 7.11 -2.91 4.26
N TYR A 110 7.06 -1.72 3.65
CA TYR A 110 7.79 -1.37 2.43
C TYR A 110 8.55 -0.06 2.62
N VAL A 111 9.87 -0.08 2.39
CA VAL A 111 10.70 1.13 2.51
C VAL A 111 10.53 2.01 1.28
N ILE A 112 9.97 3.21 1.48
CA ILE A 112 9.77 4.21 0.43
C ILE A 112 11.06 4.99 0.18
N ASN A 113 11.78 5.33 1.26
CA ASN A 113 13.03 6.08 1.19
C ASN A 113 13.91 5.81 2.41
N GLY A 114 15.22 5.79 2.22
CA GLY A 114 16.18 5.56 3.28
C GLY A 114 16.32 4.11 3.68
N GLU A 115 16.62 3.85 4.96
CA GLU A 115 16.94 2.52 5.46
C GLU A 115 16.56 2.39 6.92
N VAL A 116 16.10 1.20 7.32
CA VAL A 116 15.75 0.86 8.70
C VAL A 116 16.50 -0.37 9.16
N ARG A 117 16.78 -0.42 10.47
CA ARG A 117 17.12 -1.64 11.19
C ARG A 117 15.89 -2.22 11.84
N LEU A 118 15.66 -3.49 11.59
CA LEU A 118 14.61 -4.28 12.23
C LEU A 118 15.20 -5.21 13.28
N THR A 119 14.52 -5.35 14.41
CA THR A 119 14.78 -6.42 15.37
C THR A 119 13.48 -7.12 15.73
N ALA A 120 13.53 -8.43 15.95
CA ALA A 120 12.37 -9.21 16.38
C ALA A 120 12.81 -10.47 17.13
N VAL A 121 11.89 -11.08 17.86
CA VAL A 121 12.08 -12.39 18.51
C VAL A 121 10.84 -13.23 18.29
N ASP A 122 11.01 -14.48 17.86
CA ASP A 122 9.89 -15.40 17.72
C ASP A 122 9.51 -16.08 19.04
N GLN A 123 8.39 -16.80 19.06
CA GLN A 123 7.88 -17.52 20.23
C GLN A 123 8.82 -18.65 20.72
N ASN A 124 9.82 -19.02 19.95
CA ASN A 124 10.82 -20.03 20.32
C ASN A 124 12.12 -19.41 20.85
N GLY A 125 12.14 -18.09 21.05
CA GLY A 125 13.33 -17.35 21.49
C GLY A 125 14.38 -17.13 20.40
N ARG A 126 14.06 -17.39 19.14
CA ARG A 126 14.94 -17.11 18.00
C ARG A 126 14.86 -15.64 17.65
N ASN A 127 16.02 -15.02 17.53
CA ASN A 127 16.06 -13.59 17.20
C ASN A 127 16.25 -13.31 15.71
N PHE A 128 15.92 -12.09 15.33
CA PHE A 128 16.07 -11.54 13.98
C PHE A 128 16.63 -10.12 14.09
N ILE A 129 17.61 -9.81 13.25
CA ILE A 129 18.11 -8.47 13.03
C ILE A 129 18.51 -8.35 11.57
N ASP A 130 18.06 -7.27 10.89
CA ASP A 130 18.44 -6.98 9.50
C ASP A 130 18.28 -5.50 9.19
N ASN A 131 19.01 -5.02 8.17
CA ASN A 131 18.80 -3.72 7.56
C ASN A 131 17.97 -3.86 6.30
N VAL A 132 16.92 -3.06 6.20
CA VAL A 132 16.00 -3.05 5.06
C VAL A 132 16.05 -1.68 4.40
N SER A 133 16.42 -1.65 3.11
CA SER A 133 16.68 -0.45 2.33
C SER A 133 15.50 -0.10 1.42
N GLU A 134 15.56 1.08 0.80
CA GLU A 134 14.56 1.55 -0.18
C GLU A 134 14.21 0.48 -1.22
N GLY A 135 12.90 0.25 -1.42
CA GLY A 135 12.37 -0.74 -2.35
C GLY A 135 12.34 -2.17 -1.85
N ASP A 136 12.83 -2.44 -0.64
CA ASP A 136 12.76 -3.73 0.04
C ASP A 136 11.62 -3.75 1.07
N LEU A 137 11.30 -4.93 1.59
CA LEU A 137 10.16 -5.12 2.48
C LEU A 137 10.44 -6.09 3.62
N TRP A 138 9.53 -6.10 4.59
CA TRP A 138 9.50 -7.05 5.69
C TRP A 138 8.09 -7.53 6.01
N TYR A 139 8.01 -8.59 6.80
CA TYR A 139 6.77 -9.10 7.33
C TYR A 139 6.97 -9.64 8.74
N PHE A 140 6.21 -9.12 9.69
CA PHE A 140 6.11 -9.67 11.03
C PHE A 140 4.79 -10.41 11.20
N PRO A 141 4.83 -11.71 11.52
CA PRO A 141 3.62 -12.44 11.89
C PRO A 141 2.91 -11.81 13.08
N SER A 142 1.62 -12.05 13.18
CA SER A 142 0.76 -11.62 14.29
C SER A 142 1.39 -11.92 15.65
N GLY A 143 1.44 -10.93 16.55
CA GLY A 143 1.94 -11.05 17.93
C GLY A 143 3.47 -11.11 18.08
N ILE A 144 4.25 -11.02 17.01
CA ILE A 144 5.72 -11.03 17.11
C ILE A 144 6.24 -9.68 17.64
N PRO A 145 6.98 -9.68 18.77
CA PRO A 145 7.59 -8.46 19.29
C PRO A 145 8.74 -7.99 18.40
N HIS A 146 8.75 -6.69 18.11
CA HIS A 146 9.73 -6.10 17.20
C HIS A 146 10.01 -4.63 17.50
N SER A 147 11.00 -4.08 16.82
CA SER A 147 11.30 -2.65 16.78
C SER A 147 11.83 -2.24 15.40
N ILE A 148 11.67 -0.95 15.07
CA ILE A 148 12.14 -0.36 13.83
C ILE A 148 13.00 0.86 14.18
N GLN A 149 14.23 0.93 13.68
CA GLN A 149 15.12 2.06 13.89
C GLN A 149 15.59 2.65 12.56
N GLY A 150 15.46 3.97 12.39
CA GLY A 150 16.04 4.67 11.24
C GLY A 150 17.56 4.63 11.27
N LEU A 151 18.20 4.35 10.14
CA LEU A 151 19.66 4.40 10.03
C LEU A 151 20.15 5.84 9.79
N GLU A 152 21.35 6.02 9.24
CA GLU A 152 22.06 7.30 9.10
C GLU A 152 21.26 8.43 8.42
N GLN A 153 20.35 8.09 7.49
CA GLN A 153 19.52 9.07 6.78
C GLN A 153 18.07 9.09 7.28
N GLY A 154 17.75 8.25 8.27
CA GLY A 154 16.38 7.96 8.62
C GLY A 154 15.67 7.17 7.54
N SER A 155 14.35 7.06 7.63
CA SER A 155 13.58 6.30 6.64
C SER A 155 12.13 6.74 6.62
N GLU A 156 11.51 6.66 5.45
CA GLU A 156 10.07 6.70 5.26
C GLU A 156 9.61 5.36 4.72
N PHE A 157 8.54 4.83 5.28
CA PHE A 157 8.01 3.52 4.92
C PHE A 157 6.49 3.45 5.07
N LEU A 158 5.92 2.49 4.37
CA LEU A 158 4.52 2.11 4.49
C LEU A 158 4.42 0.82 5.31
N LEU A 159 3.59 0.84 6.34
CA LEU A 159 3.16 -0.35 7.09
C LEU A 159 1.77 -0.73 6.62
N VAL A 160 1.52 -2.01 6.47
CA VAL A 160 0.22 -2.57 6.08
C VAL A 160 -0.15 -3.68 7.05
N PHE A 161 -1.37 -3.60 7.55
CA PHE A 161 -1.94 -4.52 8.54
C PHE A 161 -3.11 -5.28 7.93
N ASP A 162 -3.24 -6.56 8.26
CA ASP A 162 -4.27 -7.46 7.75
C ASP A 162 -5.63 -7.32 8.46
N ASP A 163 -5.93 -6.15 9.00
CA ASP A 163 -7.22 -5.75 9.57
C ASP A 163 -7.47 -4.26 9.30
N GLY A 164 -8.57 -3.95 8.64
CA GLY A 164 -8.96 -2.56 8.35
C GLY A 164 -9.29 -1.73 9.59
N SER A 165 -9.55 -2.38 10.73
CA SER A 165 -9.84 -1.73 12.01
C SER A 165 -8.59 -1.49 12.86
N PHE A 166 -7.39 -1.82 12.35
CA PHE A 166 -6.14 -1.54 13.04
C PHE A 166 -6.06 -0.07 13.51
N SER A 167 -5.44 0.15 14.64
CA SER A 167 -5.12 1.48 15.15
C SER A 167 -3.77 1.47 15.86
N GLU A 168 -2.93 2.45 15.57
CA GLU A 168 -1.67 2.67 16.29
C GLU A 168 -1.88 2.77 17.81
N ASN A 169 -3.05 3.25 18.25
CA ASN A 169 -3.39 3.35 19.67
C ASN A 169 -3.72 2.00 20.33
N SER A 170 -3.88 0.92 19.56
CA SER A 170 -4.10 -0.44 20.08
C SER A 170 -2.85 -1.33 20.04
N THR A 171 -1.71 -0.74 19.72
CA THR A 171 -0.39 -1.39 19.78
C THR A 171 0.04 -1.60 21.23
N PHE A 172 0.62 -2.76 21.52
CA PHE A 172 1.15 -3.10 22.84
C PHE A 172 2.62 -2.68 22.95
N SER A 173 2.88 -1.57 23.63
CA SER A 173 4.24 -1.05 23.83
C SER A 173 4.84 -1.55 25.13
N VAL A 174 6.13 -1.86 25.14
CA VAL A 174 6.83 -2.32 26.35
C VAL A 174 6.81 -1.27 27.45
N THR A 175 7.01 0.00 27.10
CA THR A 175 7.00 1.09 28.08
C THR A 175 5.64 1.28 28.72
N ASP A 176 4.55 1.14 27.96
CA ASP A 176 3.19 1.22 28.48
C ASP A 176 2.85 0.03 29.38
N TRP A 177 3.25 -1.18 28.98
CA TRP A 177 3.06 -2.37 29.80
C TRP A 177 3.79 -2.26 31.14
N PHE A 178 5.05 -1.80 31.13
CA PHE A 178 5.82 -1.61 32.36
C PHE A 178 5.21 -0.53 33.27
N ALA A 179 4.69 0.55 32.68
CA ALA A 179 4.01 1.62 33.41
C ALA A 179 2.74 1.13 34.15
N HIS A 180 2.10 0.07 33.65
CA HIS A 180 0.86 -0.50 34.19
C HIS A 180 1.09 -1.84 34.91
N THR A 181 2.34 -2.23 35.16
CA THR A 181 2.69 -3.44 35.94
C THR A 181 3.16 -3.05 37.34
N PRO A 182 2.65 -3.67 38.42
CA PRO A 182 3.12 -3.41 39.79
C PRO A 182 4.64 -3.61 39.89
N ARG A 183 5.33 -2.68 40.54
CA ARG A 183 6.80 -2.71 40.68
C ARG A 183 7.30 -4.03 41.24
N SER A 184 6.66 -4.57 42.28
CA SER A 184 7.03 -5.85 42.89
C SER A 184 6.97 -7.03 41.92
N VAL A 185 6.07 -6.96 40.92
CA VAL A 185 5.99 -7.97 39.87
C VAL A 185 7.17 -7.85 38.92
N LEU A 186 7.55 -6.61 38.53
CA LEU A 186 8.74 -6.37 37.71
C LEU A 186 10.02 -6.78 38.42
N GLU A 187 10.17 -6.44 39.73
CA GLU A 187 11.29 -6.86 40.56
C GLU A 187 11.44 -8.39 40.59
N ALA A 188 10.33 -9.09 40.81
CA ALA A 188 10.32 -10.55 40.86
C ALA A 188 10.61 -11.16 39.46
N ASN A 189 10.03 -10.61 38.40
CA ASN A 189 10.22 -11.14 37.06
C ASN A 189 11.64 -10.99 36.53
N PHE A 190 12.27 -9.84 36.78
CA PHE A 190 13.63 -9.55 36.30
C PHE A 190 14.74 -9.87 37.32
N GLY A 191 14.40 -10.19 38.55
CA GLY A 191 15.37 -10.48 39.62
C GLY A 191 16.21 -9.25 39.99
N VAL A 192 15.66 -8.05 39.91
CA VAL A 192 16.35 -6.79 40.17
C VAL A 192 15.71 -6.02 41.33
N PRO A 193 16.48 -5.26 42.10
CA PRO A 193 15.93 -4.42 43.18
C PRO A 193 15.18 -3.20 42.58
N GLY A 194 14.17 -2.70 43.32
CA GLY A 194 13.27 -1.65 42.85
C GLY A 194 13.95 -0.33 42.49
N TYR A 195 15.12 -0.03 43.00
CA TYR A 195 15.85 1.19 42.63
C TYR A 195 16.33 1.18 41.15
N GLU A 196 16.61 0.00 40.58
CA GLU A 196 16.98 -0.13 39.17
C GLU A 196 15.78 0.17 38.25
N LEU A 197 14.56 0.01 38.76
CA LEU A 197 13.31 0.28 38.04
C LEU A 197 12.77 1.71 38.28
N ALA A 198 13.52 2.54 39.06
CA ALA A 198 13.02 3.85 39.50
C ALA A 198 12.70 4.84 38.35
N TYR A 199 13.41 4.72 37.24
CA TYR A 199 13.36 5.63 36.11
C TYR A 199 12.62 5.05 34.89
N ILE A 200 11.93 3.92 35.03
CA ILE A 200 11.08 3.39 33.97
C ILE A 200 10.06 4.46 33.55
N HIS A 201 9.89 4.60 32.26
CA HIS A 201 8.91 5.53 31.69
C HIS A 201 7.49 5.19 32.18
N LYS A 202 6.71 6.23 32.47
CA LYS A 202 5.33 6.09 32.97
C LYS A 202 4.28 6.22 31.86
N LYS A 203 4.73 6.33 30.61
CA LYS A 203 3.90 6.45 29.40
C LYS A 203 4.59 5.77 28.25
N GLU A 204 3.81 5.38 27.26
CA GLU A 204 4.30 4.97 25.97
C GLU A 204 5.29 6.00 25.41
N ARG A 205 6.37 5.52 24.85
CA ARG A 205 7.33 6.38 24.13
C ARG A 205 7.00 6.48 22.64
N TYR A 206 6.35 5.51 22.10
CA TYR A 206 5.90 5.37 20.71
C TYR A 206 7.05 5.53 19.71
N MET A 207 7.51 6.75 19.45
CA MET A 207 8.66 7.09 18.62
C MET A 207 9.59 8.04 19.35
N PHE A 208 10.86 7.70 19.47
CA PHE A 208 11.83 8.53 20.20
C PHE A 208 13.19 8.57 19.53
N GLN A 209 13.96 9.63 19.83
CA GLN A 209 15.27 9.85 19.24
C GLN A 209 16.35 9.06 19.98
N LEU A 210 17.17 8.35 19.21
CA LEU A 210 18.48 7.81 19.58
C LEU A 210 19.51 8.17 18.51
N GLU A 211 20.77 7.85 18.76
CA GLU A 211 21.83 7.87 17.74
C GLU A 211 21.63 6.72 16.74
N PRO A 212 22.08 6.85 15.50
CA PRO A 212 22.12 5.75 14.54
C PRO A 212 22.81 4.52 15.14
N PRO A 213 22.30 3.30 14.89
CA PRO A 213 22.85 2.10 15.50
C PRO A 213 24.20 1.74 14.89
N PRO A 214 25.09 1.08 15.64
CA PRO A 214 26.35 0.56 15.10
C PRO A 214 26.07 -0.54 14.05
N PRO A 215 27.09 -0.99 13.29
CA PRO A 215 26.95 -2.13 12.38
C PRO A 215 26.30 -3.36 13.04
N ILE A 216 25.59 -4.18 12.25
CA ILE A 216 24.84 -5.36 12.75
C ILE A 216 25.74 -6.27 13.59
N GLU A 217 26.99 -6.48 13.16
CA GLU A 217 27.95 -7.36 13.81
C GLU A 217 28.28 -6.94 15.26
N GLN A 218 28.12 -5.66 15.55
CA GLN A 218 28.32 -5.09 16.90
C GLN A 218 27.01 -5.01 17.70
N ALA A 219 25.87 -4.90 17.02
CA ALA A 219 24.56 -4.74 17.63
C ALA A 219 23.86 -6.09 17.88
N ALA A 220 24.21 -7.12 17.12
CA ALA A 220 23.55 -8.41 17.20
C ALA A 220 23.75 -9.10 18.55
N VAL A 221 22.67 -9.61 19.12
CA VAL A 221 22.67 -10.43 20.34
C VAL A 221 22.54 -11.90 19.94
N SER A 222 23.42 -12.76 20.46
CA SER A 222 23.31 -14.20 20.24
C SER A 222 22.17 -14.78 21.05
N SER A 223 21.27 -15.51 20.40
CA SER A 223 20.27 -16.33 21.06
C SER A 223 20.74 -17.77 21.23
N PRO A 224 20.51 -18.42 22.39
CA PRO A 224 20.75 -19.86 22.55
C PRO A 224 19.96 -20.71 21.54
N GLU A 225 18.79 -20.24 21.11
CA GLU A 225 17.90 -20.90 20.13
C GLU A 225 18.24 -20.55 18.67
N GLY A 226 19.26 -19.69 18.48
CA GLY A 226 19.68 -19.22 17.15
C GLY A 226 18.79 -18.14 16.56
N THR A 227 18.81 -18.02 15.22
CA THR A 227 18.02 -17.04 14.47
C THR A 227 16.74 -17.66 13.93
N VAL A 228 15.77 -16.81 13.53
CA VAL A 228 14.53 -17.26 12.89
C VAL A 228 14.80 -18.13 11.66
N LEU A 229 13.96 -19.13 11.42
CA LEU A 229 14.16 -20.10 10.34
C LEU A 229 13.91 -19.49 8.94
N GLU A 230 12.93 -18.61 8.86
CA GLU A 230 12.61 -17.83 7.66
C GLU A 230 12.83 -16.36 7.99
N PRO A 231 13.65 -15.63 7.24
CA PRO A 231 13.90 -14.21 7.50
C PRO A 231 12.63 -13.39 7.40
N PHE A 232 12.49 -12.39 8.25
CA PHE A 232 11.35 -11.46 8.24
C PHE A 232 11.51 -10.33 7.22
N SER A 233 12.64 -10.25 6.51
CA SER A 233 12.90 -9.28 5.45
C SER A 233 12.96 -9.97 4.08
N TYR A 234 12.69 -9.18 3.02
CA TYR A 234 12.77 -9.65 1.64
C TYR A 234 13.33 -8.56 0.72
N LYS A 235 14.32 -8.91 -0.10
CA LYS A 235 14.99 -8.00 -1.04
C LYS A 235 14.21 -7.88 -2.35
N LEU A 236 13.06 -7.16 -2.31
CA LEU A 236 12.22 -6.93 -3.50
C LEU A 236 12.95 -6.12 -4.58
N SER A 237 13.88 -5.25 -4.19
CA SER A 237 14.74 -4.51 -5.12
C SER A 237 15.51 -5.43 -6.06
N ARG A 238 15.90 -6.63 -5.60
CA ARG A 238 16.64 -7.65 -6.36
C ARG A 238 15.75 -8.71 -7.02
N HIS A 239 14.43 -8.65 -6.77
CA HIS A 239 13.49 -9.59 -7.39
C HIS A 239 13.35 -9.31 -8.88
N GLU A 240 13.52 -10.33 -9.73
CA GLU A 240 13.39 -10.21 -11.18
C GLU A 240 11.94 -9.90 -11.58
N PRO A 241 11.70 -8.82 -12.32
CA PRO A 241 10.35 -8.45 -12.73
C PRO A 241 9.85 -9.30 -13.90
N LEU A 242 8.54 -9.50 -13.96
CA LEU A 242 7.86 -9.88 -15.18
C LEU A 242 7.73 -8.63 -16.08
N VAL A 243 8.50 -8.61 -17.17
CA VAL A 243 8.51 -7.50 -18.13
C VAL A 243 7.52 -7.74 -19.26
N THR A 244 6.75 -6.73 -19.60
CA THR A 244 5.77 -6.72 -20.69
C THR A 244 5.84 -5.45 -21.51
N SER A 245 5.00 -5.30 -22.54
CA SER A 245 5.09 -4.16 -23.48
C SER A 245 4.78 -2.80 -22.85
N GLY A 246 4.03 -2.76 -21.78
CA GLY A 246 3.60 -1.54 -21.11
C GLY A 246 4.32 -1.23 -19.81
N GLY A 247 5.19 -2.11 -19.34
CA GLY A 247 5.87 -1.96 -18.06
C GLY A 247 6.30 -3.27 -17.43
N ARG A 248 6.37 -3.33 -16.12
CA ARG A 248 6.84 -4.50 -15.38
C ARG A 248 6.13 -4.68 -14.05
N VAL A 249 6.13 -5.92 -13.57
CA VAL A 249 5.51 -6.30 -12.29
C VAL A 249 6.45 -7.18 -11.50
N LYS A 250 6.63 -6.89 -10.22
CA LYS A 250 7.28 -7.78 -9.26
C LYS A 250 6.22 -8.29 -8.29
N ILE A 251 6.00 -9.60 -8.24
CA ILE A 251 5.02 -10.23 -7.34
C ILE A 251 5.73 -10.86 -6.16
N VAL A 252 5.24 -10.59 -4.97
CA VAL A 252 5.72 -11.15 -3.71
C VAL A 252 4.55 -11.74 -2.93
N ASP A 253 4.60 -13.04 -2.68
CA ASP A 253 3.61 -13.79 -1.94
C ASP A 253 4.28 -14.93 -1.15
N SER A 254 3.52 -15.80 -0.50
CA SER A 254 4.05 -16.89 0.31
C SER A 254 4.93 -17.91 -0.46
N LYS A 255 4.94 -17.89 -1.79
CA LYS A 255 5.86 -18.73 -2.59
C LYS A 255 7.27 -18.20 -2.58
N THR A 256 7.43 -16.88 -2.64
CA THR A 256 8.72 -16.20 -2.72
C THR A 256 9.19 -15.67 -1.39
N PHE A 257 8.27 -15.18 -0.57
CA PHE A 257 8.49 -14.69 0.78
C PHE A 257 7.69 -15.53 1.78
N LYS A 258 8.26 -16.65 2.17
CA LYS A 258 7.57 -17.75 2.86
C LYS A 258 6.89 -17.38 4.18
N VAL A 259 7.43 -16.39 4.89
CA VAL A 259 6.88 -15.94 6.17
C VAL A 259 5.60 -15.13 5.99
N SER A 260 5.41 -14.47 4.83
CA SER A 260 4.23 -13.64 4.55
C SER A 260 2.99 -14.50 4.26
N LYS A 261 2.25 -14.86 5.30
CA LYS A 261 1.12 -15.80 5.24
C LYS A 261 -0.24 -15.13 5.09
N THR A 262 -0.35 -13.84 5.39
CA THR A 262 -1.65 -13.15 5.34
C THR A 262 -1.67 -11.98 4.37
N ILE A 263 -0.49 -11.56 3.86
CA ILE A 263 -0.39 -10.44 2.92
C ILE A 263 0.46 -10.84 1.71
N ALA A 264 -0.12 -10.71 0.53
CA ALA A 264 0.57 -10.75 -0.75
C ALA A 264 0.62 -9.34 -1.36
N ALA A 265 1.61 -9.08 -2.20
CA ALA A 265 1.76 -7.78 -2.86
C ALA A 265 2.34 -7.90 -4.27
N ALA A 266 2.11 -6.86 -5.07
CA ALA A 266 2.82 -6.63 -6.32
C ALA A 266 3.29 -5.17 -6.40
N LEU A 267 4.52 -4.97 -6.84
CA LEU A 267 4.99 -3.67 -7.29
C LEU A 267 4.80 -3.58 -8.80
N VAL A 268 3.94 -2.67 -9.22
CA VAL A 268 3.59 -2.43 -10.63
C VAL A 268 4.22 -1.14 -11.11
N GLU A 269 4.91 -1.22 -12.24
CA GLU A 269 5.46 -0.06 -12.95
C GLU A 269 4.88 -0.01 -14.35
N VAL A 270 4.25 1.13 -14.68
CA VAL A 270 3.55 1.34 -15.95
C VAL A 270 4.18 2.50 -16.69
N GLU A 271 4.69 2.23 -17.89
CA GLU A 271 5.26 3.25 -18.77
C GLU A 271 4.21 4.29 -19.22
N PRO A 272 4.62 5.51 -19.58
CA PRO A 272 3.71 6.48 -20.17
C PRO A 272 2.96 5.89 -21.39
N GLY A 273 1.63 6.06 -21.39
CA GLY A 273 0.74 5.47 -22.40
C GLY A 273 0.47 3.97 -22.20
N GLY A 274 0.94 3.38 -21.12
CA GLY A 274 0.65 2.01 -20.71
C GLY A 274 -0.51 1.93 -19.71
N MET A 275 -0.91 0.70 -19.41
CA MET A 275 -1.91 0.40 -18.39
C MET A 275 -1.71 -1.00 -17.81
N ARG A 276 -2.00 -1.18 -16.54
CA ARG A 276 -2.33 -2.47 -15.95
C ARG A 276 -3.61 -2.96 -16.65
N GLU A 277 -3.57 -4.16 -17.22
CA GLU A 277 -4.65 -4.65 -18.09
C GLU A 277 -6.00 -4.74 -17.36
N LEU A 278 -7.08 -4.91 -18.13
CA LEU A 278 -8.40 -5.24 -17.59
C LEU A 278 -8.36 -6.62 -16.91
N HIS A 279 -8.62 -6.65 -15.61
CA HIS A 279 -8.53 -7.86 -14.78
C HIS A 279 -9.40 -7.76 -13.53
N TRP A 280 -9.46 -8.83 -12.76
CA TRP A 280 -10.04 -8.86 -11.41
C TRP A 280 -9.30 -9.87 -10.55
N HIS A 281 -9.45 -9.76 -9.23
CA HIS A 281 -8.87 -10.69 -8.26
C HIS A 281 -9.94 -11.67 -7.78
N PRO A 282 -9.74 -13.01 -7.94
CA PRO A 282 -10.75 -14.02 -7.62
C PRO A 282 -10.70 -14.49 -6.17
N ASN A 283 -9.81 -13.98 -5.35
CA ASN A 283 -9.56 -14.48 -3.99
C ASN A 283 -9.75 -13.44 -2.88
N THR A 284 -9.62 -12.13 -3.15
CA THR A 284 -9.72 -11.09 -2.13
C THR A 284 -9.93 -9.70 -2.74
N ASP A 285 -10.17 -8.70 -1.89
CA ASP A 285 -10.11 -7.29 -2.25
C ASP A 285 -8.67 -6.88 -2.58
N GLU A 286 -8.51 -5.82 -3.35
CA GLU A 286 -7.23 -5.16 -3.61
C GLU A 286 -7.15 -3.81 -2.91
N TRP A 287 -6.06 -3.56 -2.18
CA TRP A 287 -5.68 -2.28 -1.64
C TRP A 287 -4.49 -1.74 -2.41
N GLN A 288 -4.49 -0.47 -2.78
CA GLN A 288 -3.45 0.14 -3.60
C GLN A 288 -2.78 1.31 -2.87
N TYR A 289 -1.46 1.47 -3.10
CA TYR A 289 -0.73 2.66 -2.69
C TYR A 289 0.09 3.20 -3.86
N TYR A 290 -0.13 4.46 -4.20
CA TYR A 290 0.54 5.11 -5.32
C TYR A 290 1.84 5.76 -4.86
N LEU A 291 2.98 5.23 -5.33
CA LEU A 291 4.32 5.69 -4.99
C LEU A 291 4.74 6.91 -5.81
N SER A 292 4.48 6.91 -7.11
CA SER A 292 4.82 8.00 -8.02
C SER A 292 4.01 7.95 -9.32
N GLY A 293 3.91 9.10 -9.99
CA GLY A 293 3.18 9.23 -11.24
C GLY A 293 1.70 9.57 -11.04
N GLU A 294 0.96 9.54 -12.14
CA GLU A 294 -0.48 9.86 -12.19
C GLU A 294 -1.24 8.73 -12.85
N ALA A 295 -2.40 8.39 -12.29
CA ALA A 295 -3.19 7.27 -12.77
C ALA A 295 -4.68 7.58 -12.81
N LYS A 296 -5.41 6.81 -13.62
CA LYS A 296 -6.85 6.64 -13.46
C LYS A 296 -7.23 5.17 -13.46
N MET A 297 -8.26 4.84 -12.71
CA MET A 297 -8.84 3.52 -12.62
C MET A 297 -10.35 3.63 -12.73
N THR A 298 -10.95 2.82 -13.60
CA THR A 298 -12.40 2.60 -13.58
C THR A 298 -12.68 1.24 -12.95
N VAL A 299 -13.59 1.22 -11.99
CA VAL A 299 -14.06 -0.02 -11.34
C VAL A 299 -15.47 -0.33 -11.80
N PHE A 300 -15.68 -1.55 -12.29
CA PHE A 300 -16.97 -2.09 -12.68
C PHE A 300 -17.56 -2.91 -11.52
N ALA A 301 -18.73 -2.47 -11.02
CA ALA A 301 -19.38 -3.01 -9.83
C ALA A 301 -20.66 -3.82 -10.13
N ALA A 302 -20.74 -4.44 -11.30
CA ALA A 302 -21.93 -5.14 -11.80
C ALA A 302 -23.19 -4.25 -11.94
N GLU A 303 -24.29 -4.79 -12.44
CA GLU A 303 -25.58 -4.09 -12.62
C GLU A 303 -25.46 -2.76 -13.40
N GLY A 304 -24.51 -2.68 -14.34
CA GLY A 304 -24.25 -1.47 -15.12
C GLY A 304 -23.62 -0.32 -14.31
N ARG A 305 -23.11 -0.59 -13.11
CA ARG A 305 -22.47 0.41 -12.25
C ARG A 305 -20.97 0.45 -12.51
N ALA A 306 -20.44 1.63 -12.79
CA ALA A 306 -19.01 1.86 -12.95
C ALA A 306 -18.65 3.28 -12.52
N ARG A 307 -17.45 3.45 -11.97
CA ARG A 307 -16.94 4.76 -11.55
C ARG A 307 -15.44 4.86 -11.76
N THR A 308 -15.03 6.02 -12.25
CA THR A 308 -13.63 6.35 -12.52
C THR A 308 -13.05 7.23 -11.41
N PHE A 309 -11.82 6.92 -11.01
CA PHE A 309 -11.04 7.62 -9.99
C PHE A 309 -9.68 8.00 -10.56
N ASN A 310 -9.14 9.14 -10.09
CA ASN A 310 -7.79 9.59 -10.42
C ASN A 310 -6.90 9.44 -9.18
N TYR A 311 -5.64 9.09 -9.39
CA TYR A 311 -4.68 8.84 -8.32
C TYR A 311 -3.35 9.52 -8.59
N GLN A 312 -2.65 9.91 -7.50
CA GLN A 312 -1.32 10.49 -7.48
C GLN A 312 -0.51 9.88 -6.34
N SER A 313 0.78 10.22 -6.26
CA SER A 313 1.64 9.82 -5.15
C SER A 313 1.01 10.15 -3.79
N GLY A 314 1.00 9.17 -2.87
CA GLY A 314 0.40 9.27 -1.54
C GLY A 314 -1.10 8.96 -1.49
N ASP A 315 -1.73 8.65 -2.62
CA ASP A 315 -3.12 8.21 -2.65
C ASP A 315 -3.25 6.70 -2.40
N VAL A 316 -4.38 6.35 -1.85
CA VAL A 316 -4.85 4.97 -1.62
C VAL A 316 -5.99 4.69 -2.56
N GLY A 317 -5.92 3.56 -3.26
CA GLY A 317 -7.01 2.99 -4.04
C GLY A 317 -7.56 1.72 -3.38
N TYR A 318 -8.78 1.37 -3.71
CA TYR A 318 -9.41 0.14 -3.25
C TYR A 318 -10.27 -0.48 -4.34
N VAL A 319 -10.18 -1.78 -4.52
CA VAL A 319 -11.05 -2.53 -5.42
C VAL A 319 -11.68 -3.66 -4.64
N PRO A 320 -13.01 -3.63 -4.42
CA PRO A 320 -13.72 -4.72 -3.78
C PRO A 320 -13.58 -6.03 -4.57
N PHE A 321 -13.65 -7.14 -3.84
CA PHE A 321 -13.53 -8.49 -4.36
C PHE A 321 -14.28 -8.72 -5.68
N ALA A 322 -13.59 -9.34 -6.62
CA ALA A 322 -14.08 -9.72 -7.95
C ALA A 322 -14.54 -8.58 -8.88
N MET A 323 -14.38 -7.30 -8.49
CA MET A 323 -14.73 -6.18 -9.38
C MET A 323 -13.70 -6.01 -10.48
N GLY A 324 -14.16 -5.97 -11.74
CA GLY A 324 -13.31 -5.73 -12.89
C GLY A 324 -12.76 -4.29 -12.92
N HIS A 325 -11.46 -4.14 -13.20
CA HIS A 325 -10.80 -2.84 -13.25
C HIS A 325 -9.55 -2.83 -14.12
N TYR A 326 -8.96 -1.67 -14.28
CA TYR A 326 -7.66 -1.42 -14.90
C TYR A 326 -7.01 -0.21 -14.20
N VAL A 327 -5.69 -0.05 -14.33
CA VAL A 327 -5.00 1.17 -13.90
C VAL A 327 -4.19 1.72 -15.06
N GLN A 328 -4.56 2.90 -15.55
CA GLN A 328 -3.92 3.56 -16.69
C GLN A 328 -2.97 4.66 -16.19
N ASN A 329 -1.73 4.67 -16.71
CA ASN A 329 -0.84 5.81 -16.54
C ASN A 329 -1.35 7.00 -17.37
N THR A 330 -1.70 8.10 -16.70
CA THR A 330 -2.19 9.34 -17.32
C THR A 330 -1.15 10.44 -17.39
N GLY A 331 0.03 10.21 -16.78
CA GLY A 331 1.16 11.12 -16.77
C GLY A 331 2.18 10.85 -17.89
N ASP A 332 3.25 11.63 -17.86
CA ASP A 332 4.39 11.57 -18.79
C ASP A 332 5.63 10.86 -18.16
N THR A 333 5.50 10.40 -16.94
CA THR A 333 6.53 9.64 -16.20
C THR A 333 6.04 8.24 -15.89
N VAL A 334 6.94 7.36 -15.45
CA VAL A 334 6.58 6.01 -15.02
C VAL A 334 5.67 6.09 -13.80
N LEU A 335 4.50 5.48 -13.90
CA LEU A 335 3.61 5.25 -12.78
C LEU A 335 4.11 4.05 -11.97
N ARG A 336 4.26 4.21 -10.65
CA ARG A 336 4.63 3.14 -9.72
C ARG A 336 3.60 3.05 -8.61
N PHE A 337 3.08 1.86 -8.36
CA PHE A 337 2.14 1.62 -7.27
C PHE A 337 2.25 0.18 -6.75
N LEU A 338 1.81 0.00 -5.52
CA LEU A 338 1.68 -1.29 -4.86
C LEU A 338 0.23 -1.78 -4.97
N GLU A 339 0.05 -3.02 -5.38
CA GLU A 339 -1.18 -3.80 -5.22
C GLU A 339 -0.97 -4.69 -3.98
N ILE A 340 -1.86 -4.63 -2.99
CA ILE A 340 -1.73 -5.33 -1.71
C ILE A 340 -3.01 -6.09 -1.41
N PHE A 341 -2.85 -7.33 -0.94
CA PHE A 341 -3.94 -8.29 -0.79
C PHE A 341 -3.89 -8.95 0.59
N LYS A 342 -5.02 -9.01 1.28
CA LYS A 342 -5.16 -9.88 2.45
C LYS A 342 -5.31 -11.32 2.00
N SER A 343 -4.20 -11.93 1.64
CA SER A 343 -4.07 -13.31 1.15
C SER A 343 -2.62 -13.75 1.25
N ASP A 344 -2.38 -15.03 1.32
CA ASP A 344 -1.02 -15.60 1.18
C ASP A 344 -0.57 -15.67 -0.28
N ARG A 345 -1.49 -15.44 -1.25
CA ARG A 345 -1.27 -15.60 -2.68
C ARG A 345 -1.74 -14.39 -3.48
N PHE A 346 -0.90 -14.00 -4.44
CA PHE A 346 -1.30 -13.09 -5.50
C PHE A 346 -2.03 -13.88 -6.60
N GLU A 347 -3.29 -13.52 -6.86
CA GLU A 347 -4.08 -14.13 -7.92
C GLU A 347 -4.85 -13.07 -8.69
N ASP A 348 -4.83 -13.16 -10.02
CA ASP A 348 -5.62 -12.30 -10.89
C ASP A 348 -6.07 -13.04 -12.15
N VAL A 349 -7.21 -12.66 -12.69
CA VAL A 349 -7.78 -13.15 -13.94
C VAL A 349 -7.74 -12.04 -15.00
N SER A 350 -7.01 -12.28 -16.07
CA SER A 350 -6.94 -11.38 -17.22
C SER A 350 -8.19 -11.51 -18.08
N LEU A 351 -8.86 -10.39 -18.37
CA LEU A 351 -10.01 -10.37 -19.29
C LEU A 351 -9.61 -10.85 -20.69
N ASN A 352 -8.47 -10.38 -21.21
CA ASN A 352 -7.98 -10.77 -22.53
C ASN A 352 -7.70 -12.29 -22.60
N GLN A 353 -6.98 -12.83 -21.62
CA GLN A 353 -6.68 -14.26 -21.57
C GLN A 353 -7.94 -15.11 -21.42
N TRP A 354 -8.88 -14.72 -20.59
CA TRP A 354 -10.16 -15.42 -20.44
C TRP A 354 -10.91 -15.51 -21.75
N LEU A 355 -11.10 -14.40 -22.45
CA LEU A 355 -11.76 -14.39 -23.75
C LEU A 355 -10.99 -15.21 -24.79
N ALA A 356 -9.64 -15.17 -24.79
CA ALA A 356 -8.81 -15.94 -25.71
C ALA A 356 -8.90 -17.47 -25.50
N LEU A 357 -9.23 -17.92 -24.29
CA LEU A 357 -9.38 -19.32 -23.90
C LEU A 357 -10.84 -19.79 -23.92
N THR A 358 -11.76 -18.91 -24.30
CA THR A 358 -13.18 -19.23 -24.51
C THR A 358 -13.41 -19.58 -25.99
N PRO A 359 -14.32 -20.52 -26.34
CA PRO A 359 -14.61 -20.84 -27.74
C PRO A 359 -14.94 -19.59 -28.55
N GLN A 360 -14.24 -19.39 -29.67
CA GLN A 360 -14.26 -18.18 -30.47
C GLN A 360 -15.67 -17.71 -30.81
N ARG A 361 -16.54 -18.61 -31.29
CA ARG A 361 -17.92 -18.30 -31.62
C ARG A 361 -18.73 -17.78 -30.44
N PHE A 362 -18.41 -18.23 -29.23
CA PHE A 362 -19.06 -17.75 -28.01
C PHE A 362 -18.72 -16.28 -27.75
N VAL A 363 -17.42 -15.94 -27.86
CA VAL A 363 -16.92 -14.56 -27.71
C VAL A 363 -17.54 -13.64 -28.75
N GLU A 364 -17.56 -14.06 -30.02
CA GLU A 364 -18.14 -13.29 -31.14
C GLU A 364 -19.61 -12.97 -30.89
N GLN A 365 -20.39 -13.96 -30.46
CA GLN A 365 -21.82 -13.79 -30.22
C GLN A 365 -22.11 -12.98 -28.95
N THR A 366 -21.35 -13.18 -27.89
CA THR A 366 -21.52 -12.46 -26.62
C THR A 366 -21.21 -10.96 -26.78
N LEU A 367 -20.12 -10.64 -27.48
CA LEU A 367 -19.63 -9.27 -27.60
C LEU A 367 -20.07 -8.58 -28.88
N ASN A 368 -20.72 -9.29 -29.79
CA ASN A 368 -21.08 -8.83 -31.16
C ASN A 368 -19.85 -8.28 -31.90
N VAL A 369 -18.77 -9.02 -31.89
CA VAL A 369 -17.48 -8.66 -32.50
C VAL A 369 -17.14 -9.54 -33.70
N SER A 370 -16.26 -9.06 -34.55
CA SER A 370 -15.82 -9.80 -35.74
C SER A 370 -14.90 -10.98 -35.35
N PRO A 371 -14.81 -12.02 -36.21
CA PRO A 371 -13.83 -13.08 -36.05
C PRO A 371 -12.38 -12.59 -36.00
N ALA A 372 -12.08 -11.45 -36.64
CA ALA A 372 -10.76 -10.83 -36.59
C ALA A 372 -10.39 -10.33 -35.21
N PHE A 373 -11.35 -9.77 -34.46
CA PHE A 373 -11.14 -9.40 -33.05
C PHE A 373 -10.78 -10.62 -32.20
N ALA A 374 -11.58 -11.69 -32.26
CA ALA A 374 -11.36 -12.89 -31.49
C ALA A 374 -9.99 -13.54 -31.76
N ARG A 375 -9.52 -13.51 -33.02
CA ARG A 375 -8.17 -14.02 -33.37
C ARG A 375 -7.01 -13.18 -32.84
N ARG A 376 -7.21 -11.92 -32.45
CA ARG A 376 -6.20 -11.03 -31.87
C ARG A 376 -6.02 -11.20 -30.37
N LEU A 377 -6.95 -11.88 -29.71
CA LEU A 377 -6.89 -12.13 -28.27
C LEU A 377 -5.68 -12.97 -27.91
N LYS A 378 -5.03 -12.66 -26.78
CA LYS A 378 -3.78 -13.29 -26.35
C LYS A 378 -4.05 -14.38 -25.31
N LYS A 379 -3.66 -15.61 -25.61
CA LYS A 379 -3.77 -16.75 -24.71
C LYS A 379 -2.77 -16.68 -23.53
N LYS A 380 -1.73 -15.87 -23.64
CA LYS A 380 -0.76 -15.62 -22.57
C LYS A 380 -1.07 -14.27 -21.93
N LYS A 381 -1.16 -14.25 -20.59
CA LYS A 381 -1.36 -13.06 -19.81
C LYS A 381 -0.24 -12.03 -20.04
N SER A 382 -0.62 -10.76 -20.13
CA SER A 382 0.28 -9.62 -20.22
C SER A 382 -0.19 -8.55 -19.22
N PRO A 383 0.27 -8.60 -17.95
CA PRO A 383 -0.31 -7.80 -16.87
C PRO A 383 -0.21 -6.29 -17.10
N VAL A 384 0.80 -5.82 -17.81
CA VAL A 384 0.92 -4.40 -18.19
C VAL A 384 1.03 -4.29 -19.70
N VAL A 385 0.12 -3.55 -20.32
CA VAL A 385 0.02 -3.43 -21.77
C VAL A 385 0.19 -1.98 -22.22
N LYS A 386 0.68 -1.81 -23.44
CA LYS A 386 0.75 -0.52 -24.12
C LYS A 386 0.27 -0.67 -25.54
N TRP A 387 -0.63 0.19 -25.98
CA TRP A 387 -1.02 0.25 -27.36
C TRP A 387 0.05 0.96 -28.19
N LYS A 388 0.60 0.28 -29.17
CA LYS A 388 1.41 0.91 -30.20
C LYS A 388 0.46 1.26 -31.35
N HIS A 389 0.22 2.55 -31.58
CA HIS A 389 -0.34 2.97 -32.86
C HIS A 389 0.64 2.53 -33.95
N GLU A 390 0.23 1.67 -34.85
CA GLU A 390 0.94 1.48 -36.12
C GLU A 390 0.93 2.83 -36.81
N GLN A 391 2.11 3.44 -36.99
CA GLN A 391 2.30 4.66 -37.75
C GLN A 391 2.14 4.39 -39.22
#